data_c2ddb3cf86cf7231ce9a9e9578820f87
#
_entry.id   c2ddb3cf86cf7231ce9a9e9578820f87
#
_cell.length_a   1.000
_cell.length_b   1.000
_cell.length_c   1.000
_cell.angle_alpha   90.00
_cell.angle_beta   90.00
_cell.angle_gamma   90.00
#
_symmetry.space_group_name_H-M   'P 1'
#
loop_
_entity.id
_entity.type
_entity.pdbx_description
1 polymer ?
#
loop_
_entity_poly.entity_id
_entity_poly.type
_entity_poly.pdbx_seq_one_letter_code
_entity_poly.pdbx_strand_id
1 'polypeptide(L)'
;MNLKDRIDKMPECAGIYIMKDSYDNIIYVGKSINLRSRVKSYFREHLNRSRKIDRMVKFINDIDYITTDTELDALLLECDYIHNIRPMYNTLMNNYEKYKYVKLDDRSLNLIDVVDEKDDEGTYFGPFSMNKRLFTLRDFLLDYFKLPTCNTKTKCIRYNIDKCIGPCRVDTKEKNKDIYKTLVNTFEGKDDFIKELENEMINRSSLLNFEKAMEIKTNLELLKSISQKQNAFELFKKSSKFVLWTNIDNKRYKLYLINGVNVEFSEIISVDEFNDEKNNELVVRIRKFRENDENKVLYDKSYIDYINIIYSYIYKSGKVNYINI
;
A
#
# COMPACT_ATOMS: atom_id res chain seq x y z
N MET A 1 25.61 -0.52 -29.16
CA MET A 1 24.83 -1.78 -29.14
C MET A 1 23.36 -1.38 -29.27
N ASN A 2 22.60 -1.99 -30.18
CA ASN A 2 21.17 -1.65 -30.37
C ASN A 2 20.38 -2.02 -29.08
N LEU A 3 19.35 -1.25 -28.76
CA LEU A 3 18.47 -1.49 -27.60
C LEU A 3 17.91 -2.93 -27.57
N LYS A 4 17.54 -3.46 -28.73
CA LYS A 4 17.06 -4.85 -28.87
C LYS A 4 18.11 -5.87 -28.43
N ASP A 5 19.38 -5.69 -28.82
CA ASP A 5 20.47 -6.58 -28.46
C ASP A 5 20.74 -6.54 -26.93
N ARG A 6 20.59 -5.37 -26.30
CA ARG A 6 20.68 -5.23 -24.83
C ARG A 6 19.59 -6.00 -24.12
N ILE A 7 18.35 -5.85 -24.57
CA ILE A 7 17.19 -6.55 -24.02
C ILE A 7 17.35 -8.07 -24.16
N ASP A 8 17.84 -8.55 -25.32
CA ASP A 8 18.01 -9.97 -25.54
C ASP A 8 19.11 -10.61 -24.67
N LYS A 9 20.08 -9.81 -24.23
CA LYS A 9 21.15 -10.22 -23.31
C LYS A 9 20.81 -10.06 -21.83
N MET A 10 19.67 -9.49 -21.49
CA MET A 10 19.27 -9.36 -20.08
C MET A 10 19.09 -10.73 -19.41
N PRO A 11 19.41 -10.86 -18.11
CA PRO A 11 19.23 -12.11 -17.37
C PRO A 11 17.75 -12.44 -17.18
N GLU A 12 17.46 -13.73 -16.96
CA GLU A 12 16.13 -14.26 -16.66
C GLU A 12 15.97 -14.51 -15.15
N CYS A 13 16.37 -13.55 -14.34
CA CYS A 13 16.28 -13.61 -12.87
C CYS A 13 15.55 -12.39 -12.32
N ALA A 14 15.33 -12.40 -10.99
CA ALA A 14 14.75 -11.28 -10.26
C ALA A 14 15.66 -10.05 -10.29
N GLY A 15 15.06 -8.86 -10.23
CA GLY A 15 15.79 -7.61 -10.17
C GLY A 15 14.94 -6.40 -10.54
N ILE A 16 15.61 -5.26 -10.66
CA ILE A 16 15.04 -4.02 -11.18
C ILE A 16 15.60 -3.70 -12.57
N TYR A 17 14.78 -3.09 -13.41
CA TYR A 17 15.17 -2.51 -14.68
C TYR A 17 14.95 -1.01 -14.65
N ILE A 18 15.87 -0.28 -15.28
CA ILE A 18 15.99 1.17 -15.23
C ILE A 18 15.96 1.68 -16.67
N MET A 19 14.89 2.36 -17.04
CA MET A 19 14.71 2.89 -18.40
C MET A 19 15.17 4.34 -18.44
N LYS A 20 15.98 4.67 -19.46
CA LYS A 20 16.59 5.96 -19.64
C LYS A 20 16.17 6.60 -20.97
N ASP A 21 16.12 7.92 -20.99
CA ASP A 21 15.91 8.69 -22.22
C ASP A 21 17.23 8.95 -23.00
N SER A 22 17.15 9.72 -24.07
CA SER A 22 18.32 10.08 -24.90
C SER A 22 19.33 10.99 -24.21
N TYR A 23 19.00 11.55 -23.04
CA TYR A 23 19.87 12.39 -22.21
C TYR A 23 20.40 11.65 -20.99
N ASP A 24 20.24 10.31 -20.96
CA ASP A 24 20.61 9.44 -19.82
C ASP A 24 19.80 9.70 -18.52
N ASN A 25 18.70 10.45 -18.60
CA ASN A 25 17.82 10.61 -17.45
C ASN A 25 17.03 9.34 -17.20
N ILE A 26 16.94 8.91 -15.93
CA ILE A 26 16.11 7.79 -15.52
C ILE A 26 14.64 8.23 -15.57
N ILE A 27 13.88 7.66 -16.51
CA ILE A 27 12.47 8.00 -16.74
C ILE A 27 11.51 7.01 -16.12
N TYR A 28 11.94 5.77 -15.84
CA TYR A 28 11.15 4.73 -15.23
C TYR A 28 12.02 3.68 -14.54
N VAL A 29 11.59 3.21 -13.38
CA VAL A 29 12.16 2.05 -12.67
C VAL A 29 11.06 1.04 -12.44
N GLY A 30 11.36 -0.25 -12.60
CA GLY A 30 10.40 -1.31 -12.32
C GLY A 30 11.07 -2.61 -11.89
N LYS A 31 10.37 -3.39 -11.04
CA LYS A 31 10.83 -4.71 -10.62
C LYS A 31 10.31 -5.83 -11.51
N SER A 32 11.02 -6.92 -11.52
CA SER A 32 10.55 -8.17 -12.13
C SER A 32 11.17 -9.40 -11.47
N ILE A 33 10.45 -10.52 -11.51
CA ILE A 33 11.01 -11.85 -11.19
C ILE A 33 11.76 -12.46 -12.40
N ASN A 34 11.55 -11.92 -13.60
CA ASN A 34 12.26 -12.23 -14.83
C ASN A 34 12.46 -10.97 -15.64
N LEU A 35 13.64 -10.37 -15.54
CA LEU A 35 13.98 -9.08 -16.14
C LEU A 35 13.79 -9.09 -17.66
N ARG A 36 14.34 -10.08 -18.37
CA ARG A 36 14.26 -10.18 -19.83
C ARG A 36 12.83 -10.25 -20.33
N SER A 37 12.02 -11.14 -19.77
CA SER A 37 10.62 -11.33 -20.16
C SER A 37 9.81 -10.07 -19.93
N ARG A 38 10.01 -9.42 -18.77
CA ARG A 38 9.31 -8.19 -18.39
C ARG A 38 9.63 -7.04 -19.32
N VAL A 39 10.92 -6.80 -19.58
CA VAL A 39 11.34 -5.69 -20.44
C VAL A 39 10.90 -5.92 -21.88
N LYS A 40 11.04 -7.15 -22.41
CA LYS A 40 10.51 -7.51 -23.73
C LYS A 40 9.02 -7.22 -23.88
N SER A 41 8.25 -7.37 -22.81
CA SER A 41 6.81 -7.13 -22.83
C SER A 41 6.43 -5.67 -23.18
N TYR A 42 7.30 -4.70 -22.91
CA TYR A 42 7.08 -3.29 -23.27
C TYR A 42 7.22 -3.01 -24.76
N PHE A 43 7.90 -3.88 -25.50
CA PHE A 43 8.20 -3.68 -26.94
C PHE A 43 7.41 -4.61 -27.87
N ARG A 44 6.48 -5.42 -27.32
CA ARG A 44 5.58 -6.26 -28.13
C ARG A 44 4.56 -5.39 -28.86
N GLU A 45 4.31 -5.71 -30.12
CA GLU A 45 3.25 -5.09 -30.93
C GLU A 45 1.86 -5.52 -30.44
N HIS A 46 0.85 -4.69 -30.70
CA HIS A 46 -0.59 -4.98 -30.46
C HIS A 46 -1.03 -5.17 -28.99
N LEU A 47 -0.35 -4.59 -28.02
CA LEU A 47 -0.85 -4.56 -26.64
C LEU A 47 -1.75 -3.34 -26.42
N ASN A 48 -2.94 -3.55 -25.82
CA ASN A 48 -3.77 -2.49 -25.26
C ASN A 48 -3.07 -1.85 -24.04
N ARG A 49 -2.15 -0.92 -24.32
CA ARG A 49 -1.41 -0.20 -23.28
C ARG A 49 -2.11 1.11 -22.94
N SER A 50 -1.89 1.59 -21.73
CA SER A 50 -2.30 2.95 -21.39
C SER A 50 -1.52 3.97 -22.22
N ARG A 51 -2.12 5.10 -22.55
CA ARG A 51 -1.45 6.20 -23.29
C ARG A 51 -0.15 6.65 -22.61
N LYS A 52 -0.05 6.51 -21.29
CA LYS A 52 1.15 6.85 -20.52
C LYS A 52 2.30 5.89 -20.84
N ILE A 53 2.02 4.58 -20.87
CA ILE A 53 3.03 3.55 -21.19
C ILE A 53 3.48 3.68 -22.66
N ASP A 54 2.55 3.90 -23.59
CA ASP A 54 2.91 4.11 -25.00
C ASP A 54 3.81 5.33 -25.20
N ARG A 55 3.55 6.41 -24.47
CA ARG A 55 4.41 7.59 -24.48
C ARG A 55 5.78 7.26 -23.89
N MET A 56 5.84 6.61 -22.73
CA MET A 56 7.10 6.21 -22.10
C MET A 56 7.98 5.38 -23.03
N VAL A 57 7.41 4.35 -23.65
CA VAL A 57 8.14 3.44 -24.56
C VAL A 57 8.83 4.19 -25.71
N LYS A 58 8.19 5.25 -26.24
CA LYS A 58 8.77 6.08 -27.31
C LYS A 58 10.00 6.90 -26.89
N PHE A 59 10.14 7.17 -25.59
CA PHE A 59 11.25 7.93 -25.03
C PHE A 59 12.38 7.05 -24.52
N ILE A 60 12.19 5.72 -24.44
CA ILE A 60 13.25 4.82 -24.00
C ILE A 60 14.37 4.78 -25.06
N ASN A 61 15.55 5.22 -24.67
CA ASN A 61 16.75 5.15 -25.47
C ASN A 61 17.69 4.05 -24.97
N ASP A 62 17.74 3.83 -23.67
CA ASP A 62 18.60 2.83 -23.03
C ASP A 62 17.95 2.17 -21.82
N ILE A 63 18.46 1.00 -21.42
CA ILE A 63 17.97 0.22 -20.29
C ILE A 63 19.14 -0.39 -19.54
N ASP A 64 19.22 -0.08 -18.25
CA ASP A 64 20.08 -0.75 -17.29
C ASP A 64 19.27 -1.72 -16.41
N TYR A 65 19.96 -2.57 -15.68
CA TYR A 65 19.32 -3.47 -14.71
C TYR A 65 20.26 -3.79 -13.55
N ILE A 66 19.65 -4.16 -12.41
CA ILE A 66 20.35 -4.69 -11.24
C ILE A 66 19.66 -6.00 -10.89
N THR A 67 20.42 -7.09 -10.83
CA THR A 67 19.91 -8.40 -10.43
C THR A 67 19.81 -8.49 -8.92
N THR A 68 18.82 -9.25 -8.43
CA THR A 68 18.61 -9.52 -7.00
C THR A 68 18.39 -11.01 -6.78
N ASP A 69 18.59 -11.48 -5.55
CA ASP A 69 18.41 -12.87 -5.21
C ASP A 69 16.92 -13.27 -5.13
N THR A 70 16.09 -12.33 -4.67
CA THR A 70 14.66 -12.58 -4.43
C THR A 70 13.78 -11.47 -4.97
N GLU A 71 12.47 -11.75 -5.05
CA GLU A 71 11.46 -10.74 -5.36
C GLU A 71 11.37 -9.64 -4.29
N LEU A 72 11.61 -9.96 -3.00
CA LEU A 72 11.60 -8.97 -1.92
C LEU A 72 12.72 -7.95 -2.10
N ASP A 73 13.94 -8.43 -2.38
CA ASP A 73 15.06 -7.53 -2.66
C ASP A 73 14.72 -6.59 -3.84
N ALA A 74 14.15 -7.15 -4.91
CA ALA A 74 13.75 -6.34 -6.07
C ALA A 74 12.69 -5.29 -5.73
N LEU A 75 11.71 -5.63 -4.89
CA LEU A 75 10.65 -4.70 -4.44
C LEU A 75 11.20 -3.56 -3.59
N LEU A 76 12.07 -3.89 -2.62
CA LEU A 76 12.68 -2.88 -1.74
C LEU A 76 13.62 -1.97 -2.55
N LEU A 77 14.43 -2.54 -3.43
CA LEU A 77 15.34 -1.79 -4.29
C LEU A 77 14.58 -0.88 -5.28
N GLU A 78 13.45 -1.36 -5.86
CA GLU A 78 12.58 -0.53 -6.69
C GLU A 78 12.06 0.68 -5.91
N CYS A 79 11.61 0.47 -4.67
CA CYS A 79 11.11 1.52 -3.79
C CYS A 79 12.20 2.56 -3.52
N ASP A 80 13.41 2.13 -3.14
CA ASP A 80 14.56 3.00 -2.91
C ASP A 80 14.89 3.87 -4.13
N TYR A 81 14.94 3.25 -5.30
CA TYR A 81 15.22 3.98 -6.55
C TYR A 81 14.13 5.00 -6.88
N ILE A 82 12.84 4.63 -6.71
CA ILE A 82 11.74 5.55 -6.99
C ILE A 82 11.73 6.71 -5.99
N HIS A 83 11.96 6.48 -4.71
CA HIS A 83 11.99 7.52 -3.67
C HIS A 83 13.12 8.52 -3.89
N ASN A 84 14.32 8.02 -4.26
CA ASN A 84 15.51 8.86 -4.41
C ASN A 84 15.54 9.61 -5.74
N ILE A 85 15.13 8.96 -6.85
CA ILE A 85 15.28 9.50 -8.21
C ILE A 85 14.01 10.19 -8.68
N ARG A 86 12.82 9.72 -8.23
CA ARG A 86 11.50 10.23 -8.62
C ARG A 86 11.27 10.23 -10.14
N PRO A 87 11.39 9.06 -10.81
CA PRO A 87 11.30 9.00 -12.27
C PRO A 87 9.93 9.47 -12.77
N MET A 88 9.90 10.22 -13.87
CA MET A 88 8.71 10.90 -14.39
C MET A 88 7.53 9.94 -14.70
N TYR A 89 7.82 8.71 -15.12
CA TYR A 89 6.79 7.73 -15.46
C TYR A 89 6.38 6.80 -14.31
N ASN A 90 7.07 6.82 -13.16
CA ASN A 90 6.56 6.16 -11.96
C ASN A 90 5.42 6.99 -11.36
N THR A 91 4.33 6.33 -10.95
CA THR A 91 3.18 6.98 -10.30
C THR A 91 2.99 6.54 -8.86
N LEU A 92 3.26 5.25 -8.61
CA LEU A 92 3.28 4.69 -7.27
C LEU A 92 4.62 5.02 -6.62
N MET A 93 4.64 5.22 -5.31
CA MET A 93 5.81 5.50 -4.49
C MET A 93 6.55 6.82 -4.81
N ASN A 94 6.22 7.50 -5.90
CA ASN A 94 6.97 8.65 -6.41
C ASN A 94 6.75 9.96 -5.64
N ASN A 95 5.65 10.10 -4.90
CA ASN A 95 5.28 11.33 -4.20
C ASN A 95 4.67 11.01 -2.83
N TYR A 96 5.40 10.31 -1.98
CA TYR A 96 4.93 9.90 -0.66
C TYR A 96 4.59 11.10 0.24
N GLU A 97 5.19 12.25 0.06
CA GLU A 97 4.88 13.48 0.80
C GLU A 97 3.42 13.91 0.61
N LYS A 98 2.81 13.55 -0.53
CA LYS A 98 1.41 13.86 -0.84
C LYS A 98 0.42 12.83 -0.30
N TYR A 99 0.89 11.79 0.41
CA TYR A 99 0.00 10.84 1.05
C TYR A 99 -0.85 11.53 2.10
N LYS A 100 -2.13 11.14 2.19
CA LYS A 100 -3.13 11.80 3.01
C LYS A 100 -3.62 10.90 4.13
N TYR A 101 -4.10 11.53 5.18
CA TYR A 101 -4.77 10.86 6.29
C TYR A 101 -6.28 10.96 6.14
N VAL A 102 -6.98 9.93 6.63
CA VAL A 102 -8.41 10.05 6.95
C VAL A 102 -8.49 10.48 8.41
N LYS A 103 -9.10 11.64 8.66
CA LYS A 103 -9.36 12.18 9.99
C LYS A 103 -10.81 11.88 10.37
N LEU A 104 -11.02 11.31 11.55
CA LEU A 104 -12.32 11.20 12.20
C LEU A 104 -12.33 12.09 13.44
N ASP A 105 -13.35 12.94 13.57
CA ASP A 105 -13.52 13.84 14.72
C ASP A 105 -15.00 13.93 15.09
N ASP A 106 -15.38 13.39 16.25
CA ASP A 106 -16.76 13.37 16.73
C ASP A 106 -17.30 14.75 17.16
N ARG A 107 -16.39 15.73 17.30
CA ARG A 107 -16.73 17.14 17.56
C ARG A 107 -17.03 17.91 16.27
N SER A 108 -16.53 17.41 15.14
CA SER A 108 -16.77 18.00 13.82
C SER A 108 -18.17 17.68 13.32
N LEU A 109 -18.80 18.63 12.65
CA LEU A 109 -20.11 18.41 12.01
C LEU A 109 -20.06 17.29 10.96
N ASN A 110 -18.97 17.19 10.24
CA ASN A 110 -18.81 16.24 9.13
C ASN A 110 -18.34 14.87 9.57
N LEU A 111 -17.84 14.69 10.79
CA LEU A 111 -17.24 13.48 11.36
C LEU A 111 -16.02 12.93 10.62
N ILE A 112 -15.92 13.07 9.31
CA ILE A 112 -14.86 12.53 8.46
C ILE A 112 -14.31 13.58 7.51
N ASP A 113 -12.97 13.63 7.41
CA ASP A 113 -12.28 14.45 6.40
C ASP A 113 -11.01 13.75 5.90
N VAL A 114 -10.43 14.27 4.81
CA VAL A 114 -9.17 13.83 4.23
C VAL A 114 -8.18 14.96 4.28
N VAL A 115 -7.11 14.78 5.06
CA VAL A 115 -6.15 15.85 5.38
C VAL A 115 -4.73 15.47 4.99
N ASP A 116 -3.89 16.50 4.79
CA ASP A 116 -2.47 16.31 4.45
C ASP A 116 -1.63 16.00 5.69
N GLU A 117 -1.92 16.63 6.81
CA GLU A 117 -1.16 16.53 8.05
C GLU A 117 -2.08 16.23 9.23
N LYS A 118 -1.51 15.71 10.29
CA LYS A 118 -2.20 15.50 11.56
C LYS A 118 -2.13 16.76 12.41
N ASP A 119 -3.20 17.04 13.10
CA ASP A 119 -3.24 18.00 14.22
C ASP A 119 -3.43 17.23 15.55
N ASP A 120 -3.55 17.97 16.65
CA ASP A 120 -3.71 17.38 17.98
C ASP A 120 -5.14 16.88 18.26
N GLU A 121 -6.02 16.95 17.27
CA GLU A 121 -7.44 16.68 17.42
C GLU A 121 -7.93 15.55 16.49
N GLY A 122 -8.73 14.63 17.05
CA GLY A 122 -9.36 13.54 16.30
C GLY A 122 -8.53 12.26 16.20
N THR A 123 -9.08 11.29 15.49
CA THR A 123 -8.46 10.00 15.21
C THR A 123 -8.03 9.93 13.76
N TYR A 124 -6.79 9.51 13.53
CA TYR A 124 -6.17 9.49 12.21
C TYR A 124 -5.83 8.09 11.74
N PHE A 125 -6.17 7.81 10.50
CA PHE A 125 -5.83 6.58 9.77
C PHE A 125 -4.95 6.90 8.57
N GLY A 126 -3.99 6.05 8.29
CA GLY A 126 -3.01 6.25 7.22
C GLY A 126 -1.63 6.65 7.74
N PRO A 127 -0.80 7.25 6.85
CA PRO A 127 -1.15 7.86 5.56
C PRO A 127 -1.37 6.87 4.40
N PHE A 128 -2.15 7.27 3.40
CA PHE A 128 -2.52 6.46 2.25
C PHE A 128 -2.15 7.14 0.93
N SER A 129 -1.69 6.36 -0.06
CA SER A 129 -1.22 6.84 -1.36
C SER A 129 -2.33 7.17 -2.37
N MET A 130 -3.60 6.85 -2.08
CA MET A 130 -4.69 6.87 -3.06
C MET A 130 -5.59 8.10 -2.94
N ASN A 131 -4.99 9.30 -3.00
CA ASN A 131 -5.61 10.58 -2.68
C ASN A 131 -7.01 10.80 -3.29
N LYS A 132 -7.16 10.68 -4.62
CA LYS A 132 -8.46 10.89 -5.28
C LYS A 132 -9.53 9.93 -4.76
N ARG A 133 -9.16 8.66 -4.55
CA ARG A 133 -10.08 7.64 -4.06
C ARG A 133 -10.50 7.88 -2.62
N LEU A 134 -9.62 8.46 -1.78
CA LEU A 134 -9.96 8.84 -0.40
C LEU A 134 -11.04 9.91 -0.36
N PHE A 135 -10.96 10.94 -1.23
CA PHE A 135 -12.01 11.94 -1.32
C PHE A 135 -13.35 11.33 -1.82
N THR A 136 -13.29 10.44 -2.82
CA THR A 136 -14.48 9.72 -3.29
C THR A 136 -15.09 8.88 -2.16
N LEU A 137 -14.28 8.18 -1.38
CA LEU A 137 -14.75 7.42 -0.22
C LEU A 137 -15.36 8.31 0.85
N ARG A 138 -14.71 9.44 1.17
CA ARG A 138 -15.26 10.42 2.11
C ARG A 138 -16.65 10.87 1.66
N ASP A 139 -16.80 11.26 0.41
CA ASP A 139 -18.06 11.76 -0.13
C ASP A 139 -19.14 10.67 -0.13
N PHE A 140 -18.78 9.42 -0.44
CA PHE A 140 -19.65 8.26 -0.31
C PHE A 140 -20.12 8.05 1.14
N LEU A 141 -19.22 8.10 2.12
CA LEU A 141 -19.56 7.92 3.53
C LEU A 141 -20.41 9.08 4.06
N LEU A 142 -20.15 10.31 3.63
CA LEU A 142 -21.00 11.46 3.95
C LEU A 142 -22.42 11.28 3.41
N ASP A 143 -22.59 10.78 2.20
CA ASP A 143 -23.91 10.50 1.62
C ASP A 143 -24.58 9.28 2.27
N TYR A 144 -23.85 8.20 2.53
CA TYR A 144 -24.37 6.98 3.12
C TYR A 144 -24.95 7.23 4.51
N PHE A 145 -24.20 7.91 5.37
CA PHE A 145 -24.63 8.25 6.73
C PHE A 145 -25.46 9.54 6.79
N LYS A 146 -25.76 10.17 5.65
CA LYS A 146 -26.45 11.46 5.55
C LYS A 146 -25.78 12.56 6.40
N LEU A 147 -24.45 12.56 6.44
CA LEU A 147 -23.69 13.56 7.17
C LEU A 147 -23.69 14.92 6.45
N PRO A 148 -23.52 16.03 7.18
CA PRO A 148 -23.45 17.35 6.55
C PRO A 148 -22.21 17.47 5.68
N THR A 149 -22.35 18.23 4.58
CA THR A 149 -21.24 18.65 3.71
C THR A 149 -20.95 20.15 3.84
N CYS A 150 -21.59 20.80 4.82
CA CYS A 150 -21.48 22.24 5.06
C CYS A 150 -20.91 22.52 6.46
N ASN A 151 -20.22 23.65 6.59
CA ASN A 151 -19.68 24.14 7.87
C ASN A 151 -20.53 25.27 8.49
N THR A 152 -21.73 25.52 7.96
CA THR A 152 -22.56 26.66 8.38
C THR A 152 -23.92 26.22 8.89
N LYS A 153 -24.44 26.92 9.91
CA LYS A 153 -25.77 26.67 10.51
C LYS A 153 -26.91 27.37 9.74
N THR A 154 -26.82 27.45 8.42
CA THR A 154 -27.84 28.14 7.59
C THR A 154 -28.98 27.17 7.17
N LYS A 155 -30.07 27.73 6.63
CA LYS A 155 -31.17 26.93 6.06
C LYS A 155 -30.62 26.02 4.95
N CYS A 156 -30.73 24.71 5.15
CA CYS A 156 -30.09 23.70 4.29
C CYS A 156 -31.15 22.88 3.57
N ILE A 157 -31.13 22.90 2.23
CA ILE A 157 -32.03 22.12 1.40
C ILE A 157 -31.83 20.62 1.61
N ARG A 158 -30.57 20.14 1.86
CA ARG A 158 -30.24 18.74 2.08
C ARG A 158 -31.01 18.12 3.27
N TYR A 159 -31.25 18.91 4.33
CA TYR A 159 -32.08 18.47 5.44
C TYR A 159 -33.54 18.27 5.01
N ASN A 160 -34.09 19.22 4.25
CA ASN A 160 -35.47 19.17 3.81
C ASN A 160 -35.78 18.01 2.84
N ILE A 161 -34.77 17.54 2.11
CA ILE A 161 -34.90 16.40 1.15
C ILE A 161 -34.32 15.10 1.72
N ASP A 162 -34.18 14.99 3.05
CA ASP A 162 -33.69 13.82 3.77
C ASP A 162 -32.28 13.33 3.34
N LYS A 163 -31.42 14.24 2.88
CA LYS A 163 -30.01 13.98 2.54
C LYS A 163 -29.02 14.45 3.59
N CYS A 164 -29.50 14.85 4.78
CA CYS A 164 -28.68 15.26 5.91
C CYS A 164 -29.43 15.03 7.21
N ILE A 165 -28.76 14.47 8.22
CA ILE A 165 -29.32 14.27 9.57
C ILE A 165 -29.60 15.57 10.32
N GLY A 166 -29.06 16.70 9.83
CA GLY A 166 -29.35 18.03 10.34
C GLY A 166 -28.78 18.39 11.71
N PRO A 167 -27.49 18.12 12.02
CA PRO A 167 -26.92 18.41 13.34
C PRO A 167 -26.93 19.89 13.70
N CYS A 168 -27.17 20.76 12.71
CA CYS A 168 -27.38 22.21 12.91
C CYS A 168 -28.82 22.57 13.37
N ARG A 169 -29.76 21.61 13.38
CA ARG A 169 -31.18 21.85 13.68
C ARG A 169 -31.72 20.99 14.80
N VAL A 170 -31.21 19.74 14.91
CA VAL A 170 -31.67 18.77 15.88
C VAL A 170 -30.47 18.20 16.63
N ASP A 171 -30.67 17.71 17.83
CA ASP A 171 -29.60 17.01 18.55
C ASP A 171 -29.35 15.65 17.90
N THR A 172 -28.14 15.49 17.36
CA THR A 172 -27.69 14.28 16.71
C THR A 172 -26.48 13.66 17.40
N LYS A 173 -26.18 14.05 18.64
CA LYS A 173 -24.94 13.66 19.35
C LYS A 173 -24.80 12.16 19.49
N GLU A 174 -25.84 11.44 19.89
CA GLU A 174 -25.79 9.98 20.02
C GLU A 174 -25.57 9.32 18.65
N LYS A 175 -26.37 9.71 17.66
CA LYS A 175 -26.22 9.19 16.30
C LYS A 175 -24.83 9.46 15.71
N ASN A 176 -24.29 10.64 15.95
CA ASN A 176 -22.92 10.98 15.53
C ASN A 176 -21.87 10.08 16.22
N LYS A 177 -22.04 9.80 17.52
CA LYS A 177 -21.15 8.88 18.25
C LYS A 177 -21.20 7.46 17.69
N ASP A 178 -22.38 6.97 17.35
CA ASP A 178 -22.54 5.63 16.77
C ASP A 178 -21.88 5.55 15.39
N ILE A 179 -22.11 6.56 14.53
CA ILE A 179 -21.46 6.64 13.22
C ILE A 179 -19.93 6.73 13.38
N TYR A 180 -19.44 7.60 14.27
CA TYR A 180 -18.03 7.72 14.57
C TYR A 180 -17.40 6.39 15.00
N LYS A 181 -18.04 5.69 15.94
CA LYS A 181 -17.61 4.37 16.42
C LYS A 181 -17.61 3.33 15.31
N THR A 182 -18.62 3.32 14.45
CA THR A 182 -18.72 2.45 13.27
C THR A 182 -17.55 2.70 12.33
N LEU A 183 -17.25 3.96 12.01
CA LEU A 183 -16.15 4.32 11.13
C LEU A 183 -14.79 3.96 11.73
N VAL A 184 -14.55 4.27 13.02
CA VAL A 184 -13.31 3.87 13.72
C VAL A 184 -13.11 2.37 13.64
N ASN A 185 -14.13 1.58 14.02
CA ASN A 185 -14.07 0.12 13.98
C ASN A 185 -13.77 -0.40 12.58
N THR A 186 -14.37 0.18 11.54
CA THR A 186 -14.16 -0.21 10.14
C THR A 186 -12.72 0.03 9.70
N PHE A 187 -12.17 1.20 10.01
CA PHE A 187 -10.78 1.52 9.68
C PHE A 187 -9.78 0.69 10.50
N GLU A 188 -10.13 0.26 11.71
CA GLU A 188 -9.36 -0.68 12.54
C GLU A 188 -9.49 -2.15 12.12
N GLY A 189 -10.27 -2.44 11.08
CA GLY A 189 -10.39 -3.79 10.51
C GLY A 189 -11.50 -4.65 11.09
N LYS A 190 -12.47 -4.08 11.81
CA LYS A 190 -13.68 -4.80 12.20
C LYS A 190 -14.68 -4.83 11.04
N ASP A 191 -15.29 -5.98 10.81
CA ASP A 191 -15.99 -6.28 9.55
C ASP A 191 -17.50 -5.97 9.56
N ASP A 192 -18.08 -5.48 10.65
CA ASP A 192 -19.54 -5.37 10.77
C ASP A 192 -20.14 -4.43 9.70
N PHE A 193 -19.60 -3.25 9.55
CA PHE A 193 -20.05 -2.30 8.52
C PHE A 193 -19.68 -2.77 7.09
N ILE A 194 -18.59 -3.48 6.94
CA ILE A 194 -18.20 -4.11 5.67
C ILE A 194 -19.27 -5.11 5.23
N LYS A 195 -19.75 -5.96 6.15
CA LYS A 195 -20.81 -6.93 5.87
C LYS A 195 -22.16 -6.26 5.58
N GLU A 196 -22.46 -5.16 6.29
CA GLU A 196 -23.65 -4.35 6.01
C GLU A 196 -23.63 -3.80 4.58
N LEU A 197 -22.52 -3.24 4.14
CA LEU A 197 -22.34 -2.75 2.78
C LEU A 197 -22.40 -3.87 1.73
N GLU A 198 -21.87 -5.06 2.03
CA GLU A 198 -22.00 -6.23 1.14
C GLU A 198 -23.45 -6.63 0.93
N ASN A 199 -24.23 -6.70 2.02
CA ASN A 199 -25.64 -7.02 1.96
C ASN A 199 -26.43 -5.94 1.18
N GLU A 200 -26.15 -4.66 1.43
CA GLU A 200 -26.78 -3.56 0.69
C GLU A 200 -26.45 -3.61 -0.80
N MET A 201 -25.20 -3.89 -1.15
CA MET A 201 -24.77 -4.07 -2.57
C MET A 201 -25.57 -5.19 -3.25
N ILE A 202 -25.70 -6.34 -2.59
CA ILE A 202 -26.47 -7.48 -3.13
C ILE A 202 -27.94 -7.11 -3.27
N ASN A 203 -28.53 -6.45 -2.29
CA ASN A 203 -29.91 -5.98 -2.33
C ASN A 203 -30.15 -5.01 -3.49
N ARG A 204 -29.27 -4.02 -3.69
CA ARG A 204 -29.37 -3.08 -4.81
C ARG A 204 -29.26 -3.79 -6.16
N SER A 205 -28.39 -4.78 -6.26
CA SER A 205 -28.24 -5.59 -7.47
C SER A 205 -29.50 -6.40 -7.77
N SER A 206 -30.12 -7.03 -6.76
CA SER A 206 -31.36 -7.79 -6.91
C SER A 206 -32.56 -6.92 -7.33
N LEU A 207 -32.54 -5.64 -6.92
CA LEU A 207 -33.51 -4.63 -7.34
C LEU A 207 -33.18 -3.97 -8.70
N LEU A 208 -32.20 -4.53 -9.45
CA LEU A 208 -31.74 -4.03 -10.74
C LEU A 208 -31.14 -2.61 -10.70
N ASN A 209 -30.82 -2.10 -9.52
CA ASN A 209 -30.14 -0.81 -9.33
C ASN A 209 -28.61 -0.99 -9.42
N PHE A 210 -28.15 -1.32 -10.61
CA PHE A 210 -26.74 -1.67 -10.85
C PHE A 210 -25.79 -0.50 -10.63
N GLU A 211 -26.21 0.74 -10.91
CA GLU A 211 -25.38 1.92 -10.69
C GLU A 211 -25.03 2.08 -9.20
N LYS A 212 -26.03 1.99 -8.32
CA LYS A 212 -25.81 2.08 -6.87
C LYS A 212 -25.05 0.88 -6.33
N ALA A 213 -25.32 -0.32 -6.82
CA ALA A 213 -24.56 -1.52 -6.48
C ALA A 213 -23.07 -1.39 -6.85
N MET A 214 -22.77 -0.84 -8.02
CA MET A 214 -21.38 -0.60 -8.46
C MET A 214 -20.68 0.47 -7.61
N GLU A 215 -21.37 1.55 -7.25
CA GLU A 215 -20.85 2.58 -6.35
C GLU A 215 -20.46 1.97 -4.99
N ILE A 216 -21.38 1.19 -4.39
CA ILE A 216 -21.12 0.50 -3.12
C ILE A 216 -19.93 -0.45 -3.27
N LYS A 217 -19.90 -1.28 -4.31
CA LYS A 217 -18.80 -2.23 -4.57
C LYS A 217 -17.45 -1.52 -4.62
N THR A 218 -17.35 -0.42 -5.37
CA THR A 218 -16.10 0.32 -5.54
C THR A 218 -15.58 0.88 -4.21
N ASN A 219 -16.47 1.43 -3.39
CA ASN A 219 -16.11 1.98 -2.09
C ASN A 219 -15.85 0.89 -1.04
N LEU A 220 -16.54 -0.23 -1.11
CA LEU A 220 -16.32 -1.41 -0.28
C LEU A 220 -14.90 -2.00 -0.52
N GLU A 221 -14.49 -2.17 -1.78
CA GLU A 221 -13.15 -2.62 -2.13
C GLU A 221 -12.08 -1.65 -1.60
N LEU A 222 -12.36 -0.35 -1.65
CA LEU A 222 -11.46 0.66 -1.11
C LEU A 222 -11.38 0.61 0.42
N LEU A 223 -12.51 0.49 1.12
CA LEU A 223 -12.54 0.33 2.58
C LEU A 223 -11.73 -0.89 3.03
N LYS A 224 -11.95 -2.05 2.40
CA LYS A 224 -11.16 -3.26 2.67
C LYS A 224 -9.66 -3.04 2.47
N SER A 225 -9.28 -2.36 1.38
CA SER A 225 -7.88 -2.04 1.11
C SER A 225 -7.26 -1.11 2.16
N ILE A 226 -8.01 -0.08 2.60
CA ILE A 226 -7.57 0.88 3.62
C ILE A 226 -7.41 0.19 4.97
N SER A 227 -8.40 -0.60 5.40
CA SER A 227 -8.36 -1.36 6.64
C SER A 227 -7.14 -2.31 6.69
N GLN A 228 -6.88 -3.05 5.59
CA GLN A 228 -5.68 -3.90 5.51
C GLN A 228 -4.37 -3.12 5.62
N LYS A 229 -4.29 -1.94 5.01
CA LYS A 229 -3.10 -1.07 5.10
C LYS A 229 -2.93 -0.49 6.50
N GLN A 230 -4.03 -0.10 7.15
CA GLN A 230 -4.00 0.36 8.53
C GLN A 230 -3.53 -0.74 9.48
N ASN A 231 -4.03 -1.97 9.31
CA ASN A 231 -3.60 -3.12 10.10
C ASN A 231 -2.10 -3.41 9.91
N ALA A 232 -1.60 -3.29 8.67
CA ALA A 232 -0.18 -3.39 8.39
C ALA A 232 0.61 -2.35 9.19
N PHE A 233 0.19 -1.10 9.13
CA PHE A 233 0.85 0.00 9.83
C PHE A 233 0.85 -0.17 11.36
N GLU A 234 -0.28 -0.58 11.94
CA GLU A 234 -0.39 -0.83 13.39
C GLU A 234 0.45 -2.04 13.83
N LEU A 235 0.57 -3.07 12.98
CA LEU A 235 1.45 -4.20 13.25
C LEU A 235 2.91 -3.75 13.36
N PHE A 236 3.39 -2.93 12.41
CA PHE A 236 4.76 -2.42 12.42
C PHE A 236 5.03 -1.45 13.58
N LYS A 237 4.00 -0.76 14.08
CA LYS A 237 4.13 0.06 15.31
C LYS A 237 4.28 -0.78 16.57
N LYS A 238 3.64 -1.95 16.63
CA LYS A 238 3.62 -2.83 17.81
C LYS A 238 4.82 -3.76 17.86
N SER A 239 5.21 -4.28 16.72
CA SER A 239 6.34 -5.18 16.58
C SER A 239 7.00 -4.93 15.24
N SER A 240 8.23 -4.44 15.30
CA SER A 240 8.99 -4.06 14.13
C SER A 240 9.99 -5.11 13.68
N LYS A 241 10.21 -6.19 14.47
CA LYS A 241 11.23 -7.19 14.21
C LYS A 241 10.65 -8.47 13.63
N PHE A 242 11.18 -8.86 12.49
CA PHE A 242 10.79 -10.08 11.77
C PHE A 242 12.01 -10.89 11.37
N VAL A 243 11.95 -12.17 11.58
CA VAL A 243 12.80 -13.14 10.88
C VAL A 243 11.98 -13.72 9.74
N LEU A 244 12.48 -13.60 8.54
CA LEU A 244 11.77 -13.98 7.33
C LEU A 244 12.71 -14.81 6.46
N TRP A 245 12.19 -15.90 5.85
CA TRP A 245 12.95 -16.66 4.87
C TRP A 245 12.08 -17.08 3.69
N THR A 246 12.69 -17.06 2.52
CA THR A 246 12.04 -17.39 1.26
C THR A 246 12.92 -18.26 0.40
N ASN A 247 12.32 -19.14 -0.39
CA ASN A 247 13.05 -20.00 -1.29
C ASN A 247 13.65 -19.19 -2.44
N ILE A 248 14.92 -19.40 -2.73
CA ILE A 248 15.54 -19.01 -4.00
C ILE A 248 15.34 -20.13 -5.03
N ASP A 249 15.65 -21.35 -4.62
CA ASP A 249 15.47 -22.56 -5.41
C ASP A 249 15.22 -23.77 -4.48
N ASN A 250 15.24 -24.98 -5.01
CA ASN A 250 14.98 -26.21 -4.25
C ASN A 250 16.03 -26.51 -3.16
N LYS A 251 17.18 -25.84 -3.15
CA LYS A 251 18.31 -26.10 -2.25
C LYS A 251 18.71 -24.91 -1.40
N ARG A 252 18.25 -23.70 -1.71
CA ARG A 252 18.69 -22.47 -1.06
C ARG A 252 17.53 -21.60 -0.64
N TYR A 253 17.66 -21.06 0.56
CA TYR A 253 16.79 -20.05 1.13
C TYR A 253 17.56 -18.75 1.31
N LYS A 254 16.87 -17.61 1.20
CA LYS A 254 17.39 -16.34 1.70
C LYS A 254 16.65 -15.99 2.97
N LEU A 255 17.45 -15.79 4.03
CA LEU A 255 16.97 -15.37 5.34
C LEU A 255 17.19 -13.87 5.48
N TYR A 256 16.26 -13.19 6.15
CA TYR A 256 16.30 -11.77 6.46
C TYR A 256 16.03 -11.54 7.94
N LEU A 257 16.79 -10.65 8.55
CA LEU A 257 16.45 -10.03 9.83
C LEU A 257 16.00 -8.60 9.52
N ILE A 258 14.72 -8.33 9.73
CA ILE A 258 14.10 -7.06 9.40
C ILE A 258 13.69 -6.35 10.69
N ASN A 259 14.15 -5.10 10.86
CA ASN A 259 13.76 -4.22 11.94
C ASN A 259 13.02 -3.01 11.35
N GLY A 260 11.73 -2.94 11.61
CA GLY A 260 10.86 -1.98 10.94
C GLY A 260 10.84 -2.20 9.42
N VAL A 261 11.37 -1.26 8.67
CA VAL A 261 11.48 -1.35 7.22
C VAL A 261 12.90 -1.69 6.74
N ASN A 262 13.86 -1.76 7.65
CA ASN A 262 15.26 -1.97 7.34
C ASN A 262 15.63 -3.46 7.38
N VAL A 263 16.27 -3.94 6.34
CA VAL A 263 16.93 -5.24 6.33
C VAL A 263 18.28 -5.07 7.01
N GLU A 264 18.37 -5.43 8.30
CA GLU A 264 19.62 -5.32 9.06
C GLU A 264 20.63 -6.40 8.67
N PHE A 265 20.11 -7.55 8.24
CA PHE A 265 20.93 -8.66 7.82
C PHE A 265 20.18 -9.53 6.82
N SER A 266 20.89 -10.05 5.82
CA SER A 266 20.38 -11.12 4.97
C SER A 266 21.50 -12.06 4.55
N GLU A 267 21.18 -13.36 4.45
CA GLU A 267 22.13 -14.40 4.06
C GLU A 267 21.43 -15.49 3.25
N ILE A 268 22.15 -16.05 2.28
CA ILE A 268 21.70 -17.23 1.53
C ILE A 268 22.20 -18.47 2.27
N ILE A 269 21.28 -19.35 2.65
CA ILE A 269 21.52 -20.55 3.41
C ILE A 269 21.13 -21.76 2.57
N SER A 270 22.00 -22.79 2.50
CA SER A 270 21.63 -24.06 1.87
C SER A 270 20.82 -24.93 2.84
N VAL A 271 19.95 -25.78 2.29
CA VAL A 271 19.16 -26.75 3.09
C VAL A 271 20.08 -27.68 3.90
N ASP A 272 21.23 -28.05 3.33
CA ASP A 272 22.22 -28.97 3.95
C ASP A 272 22.94 -28.27 5.13
N GLU A 273 23.17 -26.97 5.07
CA GLU A 273 23.80 -26.19 6.16
C GLU A 273 22.86 -25.95 7.35
N PHE A 274 21.56 -26.10 7.17
CA PHE A 274 20.58 -25.94 8.27
C PHE A 274 20.72 -27.04 9.35
N ASN A 275 21.37 -28.13 9.06
CA ASN A 275 21.52 -29.30 9.95
C ASN A 275 22.87 -29.36 10.67
N ASP A 276 23.81 -28.45 10.41
CA ASP A 276 25.18 -28.53 10.93
C ASP A 276 25.51 -27.42 11.98
N GLU A 277 26.70 -27.48 12.58
CA GLU A 277 27.21 -26.58 13.66
C GLU A 277 27.15 -25.07 13.34
N LYS A 278 27.12 -24.68 12.06
CA LYS A 278 26.84 -23.29 11.61
C LYS A 278 25.47 -22.76 12.09
N ASN A 279 24.58 -23.66 12.45
CA ASN A 279 23.30 -23.35 13.06
C ASN A 279 23.44 -22.55 14.36
N ASN A 280 24.54 -22.73 15.10
CA ASN A 280 24.82 -21.99 16.32
C ASN A 280 25.10 -20.50 16.06
N GLU A 281 25.80 -20.15 14.99
CA GLU A 281 26.11 -18.75 14.67
C GLU A 281 24.86 -17.98 14.24
N LEU A 282 24.01 -18.58 13.40
CA LEU A 282 22.73 -17.99 12.99
C LEU A 282 21.78 -17.84 14.19
N VAL A 283 21.67 -18.88 15.03
CA VAL A 283 20.84 -18.82 16.25
C VAL A 283 21.33 -17.72 17.21
N VAL A 284 22.65 -17.58 17.39
CA VAL A 284 23.25 -16.52 18.20
C VAL A 284 22.92 -15.14 17.59
N ARG A 285 22.99 -15.00 16.27
CA ARG A 285 22.66 -13.75 15.56
C ARG A 285 21.18 -13.38 15.71
N ILE A 286 20.28 -14.34 15.55
CA ILE A 286 18.84 -14.13 15.76
C ILE A 286 18.55 -13.73 17.21
N ARG A 287 19.20 -14.38 18.20
CA ARG A 287 19.05 -14.01 19.61
C ARG A 287 19.53 -12.59 19.89
N LYS A 288 20.72 -12.22 19.41
CA LYS A 288 21.23 -10.84 19.53
C LYS A 288 20.31 -9.82 18.85
N PHE A 289 19.78 -10.16 17.68
CA PHE A 289 18.80 -9.31 16.98
C PHE A 289 17.53 -9.12 17.81
N ARG A 290 17.06 -10.15 18.48
CA ARG A 290 15.90 -10.08 19.38
C ARG A 290 16.17 -9.22 20.62
N GLU A 291 17.34 -9.36 21.24
CA GLU A 291 17.72 -8.72 22.49
C GLU A 291 18.11 -7.24 22.34
N ASN A 292 18.47 -6.79 21.15
CA ASN A 292 18.79 -5.39 20.91
C ASN A 292 17.56 -4.52 21.20
N ASP A 293 17.74 -3.49 22.06
CA ASP A 293 16.69 -2.57 22.42
C ASP A 293 16.10 -1.85 21.19
N GLU A 294 14.79 -1.78 21.14
CA GLU A 294 14.06 -1.13 20.09
C GLU A 294 14.17 0.39 20.23
N ASN A 295 14.88 1.02 19.32
CA ASN A 295 14.55 2.40 18.99
C ASN A 295 13.15 2.38 18.36
N LYS A 296 12.13 2.90 19.06
CA LYS A 296 10.81 3.15 18.48
C LYS A 296 10.99 3.97 17.21
N VAL A 297 10.88 3.31 16.06
CA VAL A 297 10.97 4.00 14.77
C VAL A 297 9.71 4.86 14.62
N LEU A 298 9.90 6.17 14.55
CA LEU A 298 8.82 7.08 14.22
C LEU A 298 8.61 6.97 12.72
N TYR A 299 7.58 6.24 12.32
CA TYR A 299 7.23 6.08 10.91
C TYR A 299 6.54 7.33 10.38
N ASP A 300 7.16 8.02 9.46
CA ASP A 300 6.58 9.09 8.64
C ASP A 300 6.03 8.56 7.30
N LYS A 301 5.62 9.46 6.42
CA LYS A 301 5.08 9.12 5.10
C LYS A 301 6.06 8.34 4.21
N SER A 302 7.37 8.52 4.38
CA SER A 302 8.40 7.87 3.57
C SER A 302 8.48 6.35 3.81
N TYR A 303 8.10 5.88 5.00
CA TYR A 303 8.14 4.47 5.36
C TYR A 303 6.95 3.65 4.87
N ILE A 304 5.86 4.30 4.47
CA ILE A 304 4.59 3.63 4.15
C ILE A 304 4.70 2.63 3.00
N ASP A 305 5.47 2.96 1.98
CA ASP A 305 5.64 2.06 0.84
C ASP A 305 6.42 0.81 1.23
N TYR A 306 7.48 0.96 2.03
CA TYR A 306 8.25 -0.18 2.57
C TYR A 306 7.40 -1.07 3.47
N ILE A 307 6.62 -0.48 4.38
CA ILE A 307 5.68 -1.22 5.24
C ILE A 307 4.70 -2.03 4.38
N ASN A 308 4.10 -1.41 3.36
CA ASN A 308 3.17 -2.08 2.47
C ASN A 308 3.84 -3.21 1.67
N ILE A 309 5.08 -3.03 1.22
CA ILE A 309 5.87 -4.05 0.53
C ILE A 309 6.11 -5.25 1.45
N ILE A 310 6.72 -5.02 2.60
CA ILE A 310 7.09 -6.08 3.55
C ILE A 310 5.85 -6.82 4.04
N TYR A 311 4.80 -6.08 4.45
CA TYR A 311 3.53 -6.67 4.88
C TYR A 311 2.89 -7.53 3.79
N SER A 312 2.81 -7.01 2.57
CA SER A 312 2.22 -7.76 1.45
C SER A 312 3.03 -9.00 1.11
N TYR A 313 4.34 -8.92 1.23
CA TYR A 313 5.23 -10.05 0.99
C TYR A 313 5.06 -11.13 2.05
N ILE A 314 4.96 -10.75 3.33
CA ILE A 314 4.75 -11.67 4.46
C ILE A 314 3.36 -12.32 4.39
N TYR A 315 2.30 -11.52 4.29
CA TYR A 315 0.94 -11.99 4.54
C TYR A 315 0.13 -12.35 3.29
N LYS A 316 0.52 -11.88 2.10
CA LYS A 316 -0.26 -12.09 0.87
C LYS A 316 0.42 -12.97 -0.17
N SER A 317 1.75 -13.08 -0.16
CA SER A 317 2.45 -13.83 -1.21
C SER A 317 2.27 -15.34 -1.09
N GLY A 318 2.10 -15.86 0.13
CA GLY A 318 2.10 -17.31 0.41
C GLY A 318 3.45 -18.00 0.13
N LYS A 319 4.49 -17.23 -0.20
CA LYS A 319 5.81 -17.72 -0.63
C LYS A 319 6.86 -17.65 0.48
N VAL A 320 6.46 -17.21 1.64
CA VAL A 320 7.40 -16.78 2.69
C VAL A 320 7.02 -17.43 4.01
N ASN A 321 8.04 -17.89 4.73
CA ASN A 321 7.91 -18.24 6.13
C ASN A 321 8.45 -17.09 6.98
N TYR A 322 7.83 -16.82 8.12
CA TYR A 322 8.26 -15.74 9.01
C TYR A 322 7.98 -16.05 10.47
N ILE A 323 8.76 -15.42 11.33
CA ILE A 323 8.55 -15.36 12.79
C ILE A 323 8.59 -13.89 13.19
N ASN A 324 7.57 -13.46 13.92
CA ASN A 324 7.55 -12.17 14.58
C ASN A 324 8.23 -12.32 15.95
N ILE A 325 9.21 -11.45 16.26
CA ILE A 325 10.04 -11.60 17.46
C ILE A 325 9.86 -10.39 18.38
#